data_693505bf04f3c2952708fa6a06d5f7d9
#
_entry.id   693505bf04f3c2952708fa6a06d5f7d9
#
_cell.length_a   1.000
_cell.length_b   1.000
_cell.length_c   1.000
_cell.angle_alpha   90.00
_cell.angle_beta   90.00
_cell.angle_gamma   90.00
#
_symmetry.space_group_name_H-M   'P 1'
#
loop_
_entity.id
_entity.type
_entity.pdbx_description
1 polymer ?
#
loop_
_entity_poly.entity_id
_entity_poly.type
_entity_poly.pdbx_seq_one_letter_code
_entity_poly.pdbx_strand_id
1 'polypeptide(L)'
;MTITVAGRRCTSTSVDTRTLEPGAVFVALRGPNHDGHDYIAAAFEKGAAAAVAERPVEAPGPVEVVPSTLAWLQETAAEARRRWPGLVVGITGSAGKTTTKEAVAAVLATRLRTGKTQGNYNNHIGVPLTILNLPDGAEAAAVEIGMNHAGEIRRLAEIARPQIGVVTNVGTAHIENLGSIDAIAAAKQELVESLPEDGAAVLNGDDERVRAMAAAFAGRKIFFGSSFFVPSEAPHVRASKVAYLAEGVSFEVPDVGSFFCPVAGRAGLMSALAALAVARALGWDLGELKETVARLTTVPMRLERIERNGVLIWNDCYNSNPEAAMMMLDLLAETPARRRIAALGEMLELGAWSEQLHREVGRHAARRGVDLLVGVRGAARHLVEEAVAAGLPRDSAVFFEDPREAGRFLKGEARPGDAVLVKGSRGVRMERALEAFFEE
;
A
#
# COMPACT_ATOMS: atom_id res chain seq x y z
N MET A 1 -5.58 -21.49 5.32
CA MET A 1 -5.30 -22.51 6.38
C MET A 1 -6.61 -23.12 6.84
N THR A 2 -6.65 -24.43 7.07
CA THR A 2 -7.88 -25.09 7.54
C THR A 2 -8.06 -24.89 9.04
N ILE A 3 -9.25 -24.48 9.46
CA ILE A 3 -9.65 -24.35 10.89
C ILE A 3 -10.93 -25.14 11.16
N THR A 4 -11.21 -25.45 12.42
CA THR A 4 -12.45 -26.13 12.82
C THR A 4 -13.29 -25.17 13.65
N VAL A 5 -14.55 -24.97 13.24
CA VAL A 5 -15.51 -24.05 13.89
C VAL A 5 -16.82 -24.78 14.07
N ALA A 6 -17.39 -24.78 15.29
CA ALA A 6 -18.62 -25.49 15.63
C ALA A 6 -18.66 -26.96 15.11
N GLY A 7 -17.52 -27.67 15.21
CA GLY A 7 -17.36 -29.06 14.74
C GLY A 7 -17.25 -29.24 13.21
N ARG A 8 -17.20 -28.17 12.44
CA ARG A 8 -17.02 -28.20 11.00
C ARG A 8 -15.62 -27.77 10.57
N ARG A 9 -15.05 -28.50 9.61
CA ARG A 9 -13.79 -28.12 8.97
C ARG A 9 -14.07 -27.04 7.95
N CYS A 10 -13.44 -25.87 8.12
CA CYS A 10 -13.55 -24.70 7.25
C CYS A 10 -12.26 -24.54 6.44
N THR A 11 -12.40 -24.31 5.14
CA THR A 11 -11.25 -24.19 4.20
C THR A 11 -10.71 -22.78 4.09
N SER A 12 -11.52 -21.78 4.42
CA SER A 12 -11.17 -20.35 4.40
C SER A 12 -12.00 -19.57 5.43
N THR A 13 -11.68 -18.30 5.60
CA THR A 13 -12.38 -17.37 6.50
C THR A 13 -12.84 -16.14 5.74
N SER A 14 -14.10 -15.76 5.87
CA SER A 14 -14.68 -14.59 5.23
C SER A 14 -15.47 -13.73 6.22
N VAL A 15 -15.46 -12.42 5.99
CA VAL A 15 -16.29 -11.41 6.67
C VAL A 15 -17.26 -10.74 5.68
N ASP A 16 -17.23 -11.16 4.41
CA ASP A 16 -18.01 -10.56 3.33
C ASP A 16 -18.68 -11.65 2.49
N THR A 17 -20.01 -11.69 2.50
CA THR A 17 -20.79 -12.67 1.74
C THR A 17 -20.63 -12.54 0.22
N ARG A 18 -20.19 -11.39 -0.29
CA ARG A 18 -20.00 -11.16 -1.74
C ARG A 18 -18.80 -11.94 -2.30
N THR A 19 -17.80 -12.18 -1.45
CA THR A 19 -16.54 -12.85 -1.79
C THR A 19 -16.36 -14.19 -1.06
N LEU A 20 -17.39 -14.63 -0.32
CA LEU A 20 -17.35 -15.88 0.42
C LEU A 20 -17.29 -17.07 -0.55
N GLU A 21 -16.35 -17.97 -0.31
CA GLU A 21 -16.20 -19.23 -1.04
C GLU A 21 -16.88 -20.38 -0.30
N PRO A 22 -17.42 -21.39 -1.01
CA PRO A 22 -18.00 -22.57 -0.37
C PRO A 22 -16.99 -23.28 0.56
N GLY A 23 -17.46 -23.69 1.73
CA GLY A 23 -16.61 -24.30 2.76
C GLY A 23 -15.93 -23.29 3.70
N ALA A 24 -16.14 -21.99 3.52
CA ALA A 24 -15.61 -20.97 4.42
C ALA A 24 -16.34 -20.93 5.76
N VAL A 25 -15.67 -20.40 6.80
CA VAL A 25 -16.37 -19.84 7.96
C VAL A 25 -16.70 -18.39 7.71
N PHE A 26 -17.95 -18.00 7.99
CA PHE A 26 -18.36 -16.59 7.97
C PHE A 26 -18.27 -16.00 9.36
N VAL A 27 -17.51 -14.90 9.52
CA VAL A 27 -17.38 -14.18 10.79
C VAL A 27 -18.24 -12.92 10.75
N ALA A 28 -19.29 -12.89 11.57
CA ALA A 28 -20.27 -11.81 11.61
C ALA A 28 -19.74 -10.60 12.40
N LEU A 29 -18.91 -9.75 11.75
CA LEU A 29 -18.39 -8.54 12.37
C LEU A 29 -19.44 -7.43 12.41
N ARG A 30 -19.41 -6.61 13.47
CA ARG A 30 -20.15 -5.37 13.55
C ARG A 30 -19.32 -4.20 13.04
N GLY A 31 -19.84 -3.47 12.09
CA GLY A 31 -19.29 -2.20 11.61
C GLY A 31 -20.18 -1.02 11.98
N PRO A 32 -19.73 0.21 11.73
CA PRO A 32 -20.52 1.42 12.05
C PRO A 32 -21.83 1.55 11.27
N ASN A 33 -21.91 0.94 10.08
CA ASN A 33 -23.06 1.06 9.17
C ASN A 33 -23.74 -0.28 8.87
N HIS A 34 -23.15 -1.43 9.27
CA HIS A 34 -23.65 -2.76 8.94
C HIS A 34 -23.41 -3.70 10.12
N ASP A 35 -24.36 -4.58 10.40
CA ASP A 35 -24.22 -5.70 11.33
C ASP A 35 -24.06 -7.00 10.52
N GLY A 36 -22.89 -7.66 10.63
CA GLY A 36 -22.60 -8.91 9.96
C GLY A 36 -23.58 -10.04 10.30
N HIS A 37 -24.24 -9.97 11.46
CA HIS A 37 -25.21 -10.98 11.88
C HIS A 37 -26.42 -11.08 10.93
N ASP A 38 -26.78 -9.98 10.27
CA ASP A 38 -27.90 -9.93 9.32
C ASP A 38 -27.60 -10.73 8.03
N TYR A 39 -26.34 -11.08 7.80
CA TYR A 39 -25.87 -11.76 6.59
C TYR A 39 -25.54 -13.24 6.81
N ILE A 40 -25.75 -13.80 8.03
CA ILE A 40 -25.40 -15.19 8.34
C ILE A 40 -26.22 -16.17 7.46
N ALA A 41 -27.50 -15.94 7.27
CA ALA A 41 -28.34 -16.78 6.40
C ALA A 41 -27.82 -16.78 4.97
N ALA A 42 -27.53 -15.59 4.41
CA ALA A 42 -26.97 -15.43 3.08
C ALA A 42 -25.58 -16.08 2.93
N ALA A 43 -24.77 -16.09 4.01
CA ALA A 43 -23.49 -16.80 4.00
C ALA A 43 -23.68 -18.32 3.84
N PHE A 44 -24.66 -18.91 4.54
CA PHE A 44 -24.96 -20.33 4.37
C PHE A 44 -25.56 -20.65 2.99
N GLU A 45 -26.42 -19.79 2.44
CA GLU A 45 -26.90 -19.92 1.06
C GLU A 45 -25.76 -19.96 0.03
N LYS A 46 -24.65 -19.27 0.31
CA LYS A 46 -23.43 -19.28 -0.50
C LYS A 46 -22.46 -20.42 -0.15
N GLY A 47 -22.83 -21.31 0.75
CA GLY A 47 -22.05 -22.50 1.06
C GLY A 47 -21.07 -22.35 2.21
N ALA A 48 -21.27 -21.38 3.12
CA ALA A 48 -20.49 -21.34 4.35
C ALA A 48 -20.63 -22.68 5.12
N ALA A 49 -19.52 -23.22 5.62
CA ALA A 49 -19.51 -24.43 6.42
C ALA A 49 -19.94 -24.19 7.87
N ALA A 50 -19.68 -23.00 8.38
CA ALA A 50 -20.04 -22.52 9.72
C ALA A 50 -20.09 -21.01 9.75
N ALA A 51 -20.68 -20.45 10.83
CA ALA A 51 -20.58 -19.02 11.12
C ALA A 51 -20.13 -18.78 12.57
N VAL A 52 -19.61 -17.58 12.84
CA VAL A 52 -19.27 -17.07 14.17
C VAL A 52 -20.07 -15.81 14.43
N ALA A 53 -20.74 -15.75 15.57
CA ALA A 53 -21.66 -14.67 15.93
C ALA A 53 -21.46 -14.23 17.39
N GLU A 54 -21.92 -13.03 17.76
CA GLU A 54 -21.85 -12.52 19.16
C GLU A 54 -23.16 -12.79 19.94
N ARG A 55 -24.17 -13.33 19.28
CA ARG A 55 -25.46 -13.69 19.85
C ARG A 55 -26.02 -14.94 19.14
N PRO A 56 -26.91 -15.69 19.80
CA PRO A 56 -27.64 -16.76 19.12
C PRO A 56 -28.42 -16.20 17.91
N VAL A 57 -28.29 -16.89 16.78
CA VAL A 57 -28.97 -16.55 15.52
C VAL A 57 -29.59 -17.82 14.97
N GLU A 58 -30.84 -17.74 14.52
CA GLU A 58 -31.46 -18.83 13.78
C GLU A 58 -30.80 -18.90 12.38
N ALA A 59 -30.20 -20.04 12.07
CA ALA A 59 -29.43 -20.21 10.84
C ALA A 59 -29.56 -21.66 10.32
N PRO A 60 -29.42 -21.90 9.00
CA PRO A 60 -29.54 -23.23 8.41
C PRO A 60 -28.32 -24.12 8.67
N GLY A 61 -27.29 -23.64 9.34
CA GLY A 61 -26.06 -24.37 9.65
C GLY A 61 -25.47 -24.01 11.02
N PRO A 62 -24.34 -24.60 11.39
CA PRO A 62 -23.75 -24.44 12.70
C PRO A 62 -23.19 -23.04 12.92
N VAL A 63 -23.56 -22.42 14.05
CA VAL A 63 -23.08 -21.11 14.48
C VAL A 63 -22.36 -21.25 15.83
N GLU A 64 -21.14 -20.77 15.89
CA GLU A 64 -20.40 -20.63 17.15
C GLU A 64 -20.67 -19.23 17.75
N VAL A 65 -21.15 -19.21 18.99
CA VAL A 65 -21.45 -17.94 19.67
C VAL A 65 -20.29 -17.58 20.59
N VAL A 66 -19.75 -16.39 20.40
CA VAL A 66 -18.56 -15.87 21.11
C VAL A 66 -18.82 -14.46 21.67
N PRO A 67 -18.09 -14.02 22.72
CA PRO A 67 -18.27 -12.68 23.27
C PRO A 67 -17.92 -11.54 22.28
N SER A 68 -16.95 -11.76 21.39
CA SER A 68 -16.51 -10.81 20.36
C SER A 68 -16.01 -11.56 19.14
N THR A 69 -16.65 -11.34 18.00
CA THR A 69 -16.28 -11.94 16.71
C THR A 69 -14.94 -11.39 16.22
N LEU A 70 -14.64 -10.14 16.52
CA LEU A 70 -13.33 -9.54 16.19
C LEU A 70 -12.19 -10.17 17.02
N ALA A 71 -12.37 -10.31 18.32
CA ALA A 71 -11.38 -10.96 19.19
C ALA A 71 -11.15 -12.41 18.74
N TRP A 72 -12.24 -13.15 18.48
CA TRP A 72 -12.19 -14.51 17.97
C TRP A 72 -11.36 -14.61 16.66
N LEU A 73 -11.60 -13.69 15.71
CA LEU A 73 -10.87 -13.64 14.44
C LEU A 73 -9.37 -13.43 14.66
N GLN A 74 -8.99 -12.49 15.53
CA GLN A 74 -7.59 -12.18 15.85
C GLN A 74 -6.88 -13.31 16.59
N GLU A 75 -7.53 -13.90 17.57
CA GLU A 75 -6.98 -15.00 18.37
C GLU A 75 -6.82 -16.26 17.53
N THR A 76 -7.82 -16.59 16.70
CA THR A 76 -7.76 -17.72 15.78
C THR A 76 -6.63 -17.54 14.76
N ALA A 77 -6.44 -16.33 14.23
CA ALA A 77 -5.33 -16.03 13.33
C ALA A 77 -3.96 -16.14 14.04
N ALA A 78 -3.84 -15.61 15.26
CA ALA A 78 -2.63 -15.71 16.04
C ALA A 78 -2.28 -17.17 16.39
N GLU A 79 -3.29 -18.00 16.70
CA GLU A 79 -3.10 -19.44 16.95
C GLU A 79 -2.69 -20.18 15.67
N ALA A 80 -3.36 -19.93 14.55
CA ALA A 80 -2.99 -20.48 13.24
C ALA A 80 -1.55 -20.10 12.87
N ARG A 81 -1.16 -18.85 13.11
CA ARG A 81 0.20 -18.36 12.90
C ARG A 81 1.25 -19.07 13.77
N ARG A 82 0.95 -19.34 15.03
CA ARG A 82 1.86 -20.09 15.92
C ARG A 82 2.11 -21.53 15.44
N ARG A 83 1.12 -22.14 14.80
CA ARG A 83 1.23 -23.52 14.26
C ARG A 83 1.92 -23.54 12.90
N TRP A 84 1.87 -22.45 12.15
CA TRP A 84 2.48 -22.35 10.82
C TRP A 84 3.91 -21.78 10.92
N PRO A 85 4.96 -22.58 10.57
CA PRO A 85 6.35 -22.16 10.74
C PRO A 85 6.88 -21.28 9.60
N GLY A 86 6.05 -20.96 8.59
CA GLY A 86 6.49 -20.22 7.41
C GLY A 86 7.02 -18.81 7.72
N LEU A 87 7.82 -18.32 6.81
CA LEU A 87 8.40 -16.98 6.85
C LEU A 87 7.33 -15.90 6.70
N VAL A 88 7.29 -14.92 7.59
CA VAL A 88 6.49 -13.71 7.40
C VAL A 88 7.39 -12.50 7.24
N VAL A 89 7.19 -11.77 6.15
CA VAL A 89 7.75 -10.43 5.93
C VAL A 89 6.64 -9.42 6.18
N GLY A 90 6.76 -8.64 7.26
CA GLY A 90 5.85 -7.53 7.58
C GLY A 90 6.30 -6.26 6.86
N ILE A 91 5.37 -5.54 6.21
CA ILE A 91 5.68 -4.33 5.45
C ILE A 91 4.82 -3.16 5.94
N THR A 92 5.47 -2.08 6.40
CA THR A 92 4.80 -0.83 6.80
C THR A 92 5.44 0.39 6.16
N GLY A 93 4.81 1.55 6.34
CA GLY A 93 5.27 2.86 5.87
C GLY A 93 4.10 3.81 5.57
N SER A 94 4.39 5.07 5.33
CA SER A 94 3.37 6.07 4.96
C SER A 94 2.91 5.90 3.51
N ALA A 95 3.84 5.62 2.59
CA ALA A 95 3.58 5.37 1.17
C ALA A 95 4.32 4.12 0.68
N GLY A 96 3.90 3.55 -0.45
CA GLY A 96 4.60 2.45 -1.13
C GLY A 96 4.43 1.05 -0.52
N LYS A 97 3.67 0.88 0.57
CA LYS A 97 3.44 -0.42 1.24
C LYS A 97 2.98 -1.51 0.28
N THR A 98 1.93 -1.25 -0.47
CA THR A 98 1.33 -2.25 -1.38
C THR A 98 2.26 -2.61 -2.53
N THR A 99 2.89 -1.63 -3.16
CA THR A 99 3.86 -1.87 -4.24
C THR A 99 5.06 -2.67 -3.73
N THR A 100 5.56 -2.34 -2.54
CA THR A 100 6.65 -3.09 -1.88
C THR A 100 6.20 -4.50 -1.52
N LYS A 101 5.00 -4.69 -1.00
CA LYS A 101 4.42 -6.01 -0.71
C LYS A 101 4.36 -6.89 -1.97
N GLU A 102 3.91 -6.33 -3.10
CA GLU A 102 3.89 -7.06 -4.37
C GLU A 102 5.29 -7.47 -4.83
N ALA A 103 6.25 -6.54 -4.76
CA ALA A 103 7.64 -6.82 -5.12
C ALA A 103 8.27 -7.88 -4.20
N VAL A 104 8.08 -7.78 -2.88
CA VAL A 104 8.54 -8.76 -1.90
C VAL A 104 7.90 -10.13 -2.14
N ALA A 105 6.58 -10.18 -2.37
CA ALA A 105 5.89 -11.43 -2.67
C ALA A 105 6.41 -12.09 -3.95
N ALA A 106 6.68 -11.31 -5.01
CA ALA A 106 7.24 -11.83 -6.26
C ALA A 106 8.66 -12.39 -6.07
N VAL A 107 9.49 -11.71 -5.30
CA VAL A 107 10.85 -12.17 -4.96
C VAL A 107 10.79 -13.46 -4.13
N LEU A 108 9.97 -13.50 -3.08
CA LEU A 108 9.80 -14.71 -2.25
C LEU A 108 9.29 -15.90 -3.08
N ALA A 109 8.37 -15.64 -4.01
CA ALA A 109 7.77 -16.67 -4.87
C ALA A 109 8.75 -17.35 -5.83
N THR A 110 9.95 -16.81 -6.00
CA THR A 110 11.00 -17.48 -6.80
C THR A 110 11.50 -18.79 -6.17
N ARG A 111 11.36 -18.92 -4.85
CA ARG A 111 11.89 -20.07 -4.10
C ARG A 111 10.92 -20.66 -3.08
N LEU A 112 9.87 -19.93 -2.70
CA LEU A 112 8.94 -20.31 -1.65
C LEU A 112 7.50 -20.18 -2.15
N ARG A 113 6.63 -21.09 -1.79
CA ARG A 113 5.18 -20.93 -2.00
C ARG A 113 4.68 -19.79 -1.13
N THR A 114 4.40 -18.65 -1.76
CA THR A 114 4.20 -17.39 -1.06
C THR A 114 2.75 -16.93 -1.10
N GLY A 115 2.18 -16.64 0.08
CA GLY A 115 0.95 -15.88 0.24
C GLY A 115 1.23 -14.39 0.42
N LYS A 116 0.20 -13.57 0.27
CA LYS A 116 0.31 -12.12 0.49
C LYS A 116 -1.01 -11.50 0.90
N THR A 117 -0.94 -10.34 1.55
CA THR A 117 -2.13 -9.51 1.81
C THR A 117 -2.88 -9.19 0.51
N GLN A 118 -4.16 -9.48 0.48
CA GLN A 118 -5.05 -9.14 -0.63
C GLN A 118 -5.55 -7.71 -0.50
N GLY A 119 -5.54 -6.97 -1.62
CA GLY A 119 -6.01 -5.58 -1.63
C GLY A 119 -5.37 -4.73 -0.54
N ASN A 120 -6.21 -4.13 0.32
CA ASN A 120 -5.83 -3.28 1.45
C ASN A 120 -6.11 -3.93 2.82
N TYR A 121 -6.12 -5.25 2.92
CA TYR A 121 -6.38 -5.99 4.16
C TYR A 121 -5.20 -5.89 5.14
N ASN A 122 -4.86 -4.68 5.53
CA ASN A 122 -3.67 -4.34 6.31
C ASN A 122 -3.97 -3.86 7.75
N ASN A 123 -5.23 -3.96 8.19
CA ASN A 123 -5.71 -3.51 9.49
C ASN A 123 -6.06 -4.68 10.43
N HIS A 124 -6.69 -4.38 11.57
CA HIS A 124 -7.09 -5.32 12.63
C HIS A 124 -8.08 -6.43 12.20
N ILE A 125 -8.66 -6.33 10.99
CA ILE A 125 -9.48 -7.37 10.34
C ILE A 125 -8.67 -8.04 9.23
N GLY A 126 -8.00 -7.24 8.42
CA GLY A 126 -7.34 -7.69 7.19
C GLY A 126 -6.10 -8.55 7.43
N VAL A 127 -5.26 -8.21 8.42
CA VAL A 127 -4.08 -9.02 8.76
C VAL A 127 -4.47 -10.41 9.28
N PRO A 128 -5.42 -10.55 10.23
CA PRO A 128 -5.97 -11.86 10.59
C PRO A 128 -6.49 -12.66 9.41
N LEU A 129 -7.31 -12.05 8.53
CA LEU A 129 -7.81 -12.71 7.32
C LEU A 129 -6.69 -13.16 6.38
N THR A 130 -5.64 -12.35 6.24
CA THR A 130 -4.46 -12.71 5.43
C THR A 130 -3.82 -14.00 5.96
N ILE A 131 -3.60 -14.10 7.28
CA ILE A 131 -2.99 -15.28 7.90
C ILE A 131 -3.89 -16.52 7.75
N LEU A 132 -5.19 -16.39 8.02
CA LEU A 132 -6.13 -17.51 7.94
C LEU A 132 -6.37 -18.01 6.51
N ASN A 133 -6.22 -17.13 5.51
CA ASN A 133 -6.43 -17.44 4.10
C ASN A 133 -5.11 -17.63 3.31
N LEU A 134 -3.99 -17.88 3.98
CA LEU A 134 -2.79 -18.27 3.26
C LEU A 134 -3.03 -19.54 2.45
N PRO A 135 -2.49 -19.63 1.22
CA PRO A 135 -2.68 -20.81 0.37
C PRO A 135 -2.15 -22.08 1.05
N ASP A 136 -2.76 -23.21 0.71
CA ASP A 136 -2.32 -24.48 1.27
C ASP A 136 -0.85 -24.76 0.93
N GLY A 137 -0.10 -25.17 1.95
CA GLY A 137 1.33 -25.41 1.84
C GLY A 137 2.15 -24.13 1.64
N ALA A 138 1.63 -22.94 1.96
CA ALA A 138 2.42 -21.72 1.97
C ALA A 138 3.67 -21.88 2.86
N GLU A 139 4.81 -21.41 2.36
CA GLU A 139 6.11 -21.42 3.04
C GLU A 139 6.52 -20.01 3.45
N ALA A 140 5.94 -18.98 2.79
CA ALA A 140 6.17 -17.58 3.11
C ALA A 140 4.90 -16.74 2.95
N ALA A 141 4.89 -15.55 3.58
CA ALA A 141 3.85 -14.56 3.41
C ALA A 141 4.43 -13.13 3.45
N ALA A 142 4.02 -12.29 2.47
CA ALA A 142 4.24 -10.85 2.49
C ALA A 142 3.01 -10.16 3.06
N VAL A 143 3.11 -9.64 4.29
CA VAL A 143 1.98 -9.09 5.05
C VAL A 143 2.10 -7.57 5.14
N GLU A 144 1.17 -6.87 4.51
CA GLU A 144 1.06 -5.41 4.66
C GLU A 144 0.46 -5.08 6.03
N ILE A 145 1.12 -4.19 6.78
CA ILE A 145 0.72 -3.77 8.12
C ILE A 145 0.50 -2.25 8.09
N GLY A 146 -0.75 -1.85 8.18
CA GLY A 146 -1.20 -0.47 8.26
C GLY A 146 -1.51 -0.05 9.69
N MET A 147 -1.72 1.25 9.90
CA MET A 147 -2.14 1.82 11.16
C MET A 147 -2.91 3.12 10.96
N ASN A 148 -3.77 3.46 11.90
CA ASN A 148 -4.36 4.77 12.12
C ASN A 148 -3.94 5.36 13.47
N HIS A 149 -3.61 4.52 14.46
CA HIS A 149 -3.25 4.91 15.83
C HIS A 149 -1.99 4.18 16.30
N ALA A 150 -1.32 4.74 17.30
CA ALA A 150 -0.21 4.09 17.98
C ALA A 150 -0.67 2.76 18.63
N GLY A 151 0.22 1.77 18.67
CA GLY A 151 -0.04 0.43 19.21
C GLY A 151 -0.70 -0.53 18.20
N GLU A 152 -1.28 -0.06 17.10
CA GLU A 152 -1.93 -0.93 16.12
C GLU A 152 -0.92 -1.81 15.38
N ILE A 153 0.23 -1.26 14.96
CA ILE A 153 1.28 -2.05 14.30
C ILE A 153 1.82 -3.12 15.23
N ARG A 154 2.06 -2.81 16.51
CA ARG A 154 2.48 -3.78 17.53
C ARG A 154 1.48 -4.93 17.64
N ARG A 155 0.18 -4.61 17.76
CA ARG A 155 -0.88 -5.61 17.84
C ARG A 155 -0.92 -6.50 16.60
N LEU A 156 -0.81 -5.93 15.41
CA LEU A 156 -0.81 -6.67 14.15
C LEU A 156 0.46 -7.54 14.01
N ALA A 157 1.61 -7.03 14.46
CA ALA A 157 2.85 -7.79 14.48
C ALA A 157 2.81 -8.96 15.47
N GLU A 158 2.14 -8.84 16.62
CA GLU A 158 1.88 -9.95 17.55
C GLU A 158 1.08 -11.08 16.88
N ILE A 159 0.11 -10.73 16.04
CA ILE A 159 -0.70 -11.71 15.29
C ILE A 159 0.13 -12.32 14.15
N ALA A 160 0.76 -11.51 13.32
CA ALA A 160 1.48 -11.94 12.11
C ALA A 160 2.85 -12.56 12.42
N ARG A 161 3.50 -12.18 13.54
CA ARG A 161 4.84 -12.63 14.00
C ARG A 161 5.86 -12.60 12.85
N PRO A 162 6.17 -11.42 12.29
CA PRO A 162 7.12 -11.30 11.20
C PRO A 162 8.55 -11.62 11.69
N GLN A 163 9.33 -12.31 10.86
CA GLN A 163 10.76 -12.50 11.04
C GLN A 163 11.58 -11.44 10.31
N ILE A 164 10.98 -10.82 9.28
CA ILE A 164 11.58 -9.69 8.57
C ILE A 164 10.57 -8.54 8.59
N GLY A 165 11.01 -7.35 8.98
CA GLY A 165 10.20 -6.13 8.97
C GLY A 165 10.75 -5.14 7.97
N VAL A 166 9.90 -4.67 7.04
CA VAL A 166 10.25 -3.66 6.04
C VAL A 166 9.58 -2.34 6.38
N VAL A 167 10.35 -1.25 6.49
CA VAL A 167 9.82 0.11 6.66
C VAL A 167 10.17 0.93 5.42
N THR A 168 9.14 1.34 4.68
CA THR A 168 9.33 2.03 3.39
C THR A 168 9.66 3.52 3.54
N ASN A 169 8.92 4.24 4.37
CA ASN A 169 9.12 5.66 4.65
C ASN A 169 8.26 6.14 5.81
N VAL A 170 8.58 7.34 6.31
CA VAL A 170 7.78 8.12 7.26
C VAL A 170 7.35 9.41 6.61
N GLY A 171 6.06 9.65 6.50
CA GLY A 171 5.45 10.86 5.99
C GLY A 171 4.19 11.21 6.78
N THR A 172 3.42 12.17 6.29
CA THR A 172 2.27 12.78 7.00
C THR A 172 0.97 11.97 6.93
N ALA A 173 0.98 10.78 6.32
CA ALA A 173 -0.20 9.90 6.33
C ALA A 173 -0.67 9.62 7.77
N HIS A 174 -1.98 9.81 8.04
CA HIS A 174 -2.65 9.62 9.35
C HIS A 174 -2.21 10.66 10.43
N ILE A 175 -1.67 11.82 10.02
CA ILE A 175 -1.21 12.86 10.96
C ILE A 175 -2.36 13.42 11.81
N GLU A 176 -3.59 13.40 11.30
CA GLU A 176 -4.80 13.77 12.06
C GLU A 176 -4.91 12.99 13.37
N ASN A 177 -4.65 11.68 13.34
CA ASN A 177 -4.80 10.79 14.48
C ASN A 177 -3.59 10.77 15.41
N LEU A 178 -2.39 11.00 14.87
CA LEU A 178 -1.12 10.86 15.58
C LEU A 178 -0.51 12.21 16.01
N GLY A 179 -0.96 13.31 15.41
CA GLY A 179 -0.60 14.67 15.79
C GLY A 179 0.77 15.17 15.32
N SER A 180 1.75 14.29 15.06
CA SER A 180 3.07 14.68 14.57
C SER A 180 3.74 13.60 13.72
N ILE A 181 4.71 14.00 12.88
CA ILE A 181 5.54 13.07 12.09
C ILE A 181 6.37 12.16 13.00
N ASP A 182 6.82 12.65 14.16
CA ASP A 182 7.61 11.85 15.09
C ASP A 182 6.76 10.79 15.78
N ALA A 183 5.49 11.08 16.07
CA ALA A 183 4.54 10.06 16.54
C ALA A 183 4.23 9.01 15.45
N ILE A 184 4.15 9.42 14.19
CA ILE A 184 4.02 8.49 13.05
C ILE A 184 5.26 7.61 12.93
N ALA A 185 6.47 8.18 13.10
CA ALA A 185 7.71 7.42 13.10
C ALA A 185 7.75 6.40 14.23
N ALA A 186 7.40 6.81 15.46
CA ALA A 186 7.33 5.93 16.62
C ALA A 186 6.33 4.77 16.43
N ALA A 187 5.14 5.06 15.88
CA ALA A 187 4.16 4.02 15.59
C ALA A 187 4.66 3.02 14.52
N LYS A 188 5.40 3.47 13.49
CA LYS A 188 5.99 2.55 12.50
C LYS A 188 7.17 1.75 13.04
N GLN A 189 7.93 2.33 13.98
CA GLN A 189 9.01 1.65 14.68
C GLN A 189 8.54 0.43 15.46
N GLU A 190 7.28 0.38 15.88
CA GLU A 190 6.66 -0.79 16.53
C GLU A 190 6.86 -2.09 15.73
N LEU A 191 6.88 -2.02 14.38
CA LEU A 191 7.20 -3.21 13.57
C LEU A 191 8.62 -3.70 13.82
N VAL A 192 9.58 -2.78 13.89
CA VAL A 192 11.00 -3.09 14.12
C VAL A 192 11.22 -3.66 15.51
N GLU A 193 10.58 -3.08 16.51
CA GLU A 193 10.62 -3.53 17.91
C GLU A 193 9.96 -4.90 18.14
N SER A 194 9.04 -5.29 17.26
CA SER A 194 8.31 -6.57 17.35
C SER A 194 9.06 -7.74 16.68
N LEU A 195 10.20 -7.48 16.05
CA LEU A 195 10.98 -8.53 15.40
C LEU A 195 11.72 -9.41 16.43
N PRO A 196 11.85 -10.72 16.16
CA PRO A 196 12.67 -11.58 16.99
C PRO A 196 14.17 -11.23 16.83
N GLU A 197 14.98 -11.53 17.83
CA GLU A 197 16.41 -11.20 17.85
C GLU A 197 17.19 -11.75 16.64
N ASP A 198 16.81 -12.94 16.16
CA ASP A 198 17.37 -13.59 14.97
C ASP A 198 16.74 -13.10 13.63
N GLY A 199 15.80 -12.19 13.72
CA GLY A 199 15.13 -11.58 12.57
C GLY A 199 15.97 -10.55 11.83
N ALA A 200 15.32 -9.82 10.91
CA ALA A 200 15.96 -8.75 10.15
C ALA A 200 15.05 -7.51 9.96
N ALA A 201 15.61 -6.34 10.18
CA ALA A 201 14.99 -5.05 9.83
C ALA A 201 15.51 -4.57 8.48
N VAL A 202 14.62 -4.40 7.51
CA VAL A 202 14.89 -3.87 6.17
C VAL A 202 14.40 -2.42 6.12
N LEU A 203 15.32 -1.49 6.09
CA LEU A 203 15.06 -0.08 6.38
C LEU A 203 15.42 0.80 5.19
N ASN A 204 14.53 1.72 4.84
CA ASN A 204 14.83 2.73 3.83
C ASN A 204 15.94 3.68 4.32
N GLY A 205 17.10 3.58 3.70
CA GLY A 205 18.26 4.39 4.02
C GLY A 205 18.14 5.86 3.55
N ASP A 206 17.30 6.16 2.57
CA ASP A 206 17.07 7.52 2.08
C ASP A 206 16.19 8.35 3.02
N ASP A 207 15.49 7.70 3.97
CA ASP A 207 14.64 8.35 4.97
C ASP A 207 15.35 8.38 6.34
N GLU A 208 15.63 9.58 6.84
CA GLU A 208 16.37 9.77 8.08
C GLU A 208 15.66 9.17 9.31
N ARG A 209 14.33 9.30 9.38
CA ARG A 209 13.53 8.75 10.47
C ARG A 209 13.53 7.23 10.42
N VAL A 210 13.45 6.64 9.23
CA VAL A 210 13.54 5.18 9.07
C VAL A 210 14.94 4.67 9.42
N ARG A 211 16.01 5.39 9.02
CA ARG A 211 17.37 5.03 9.46
C ARG A 211 17.53 5.02 10.97
N ALA A 212 16.95 6.01 11.64
CA ALA A 212 17.02 6.11 13.10
C ALA A 212 16.38 4.90 13.82
N MET A 213 15.37 4.24 13.22
CA MET A 213 14.74 3.05 13.78
C MET A 213 15.72 1.88 13.94
N ALA A 214 16.84 1.88 13.24
CA ALA A 214 17.88 0.87 13.39
C ALA A 214 18.42 0.77 14.83
N ALA A 215 18.35 1.84 15.61
CA ALA A 215 18.77 1.85 17.01
C ALA A 215 17.85 1.03 17.95
N ALA A 216 16.59 0.86 17.54
CA ALA A 216 15.59 0.12 18.33
C ALA A 216 15.67 -1.41 18.15
N PHE A 217 16.61 -1.91 17.33
CA PHE A 217 16.71 -3.33 17.04
C PHE A 217 18.16 -3.83 17.14
N ALA A 218 18.38 -4.87 17.94
CA ALA A 218 19.70 -5.45 18.12
C ALA A 218 20.11 -6.43 16.99
N GLY A 219 19.12 -7.04 16.31
CA GLY A 219 19.33 -8.02 15.24
C GLY A 219 19.88 -7.43 13.93
N ARG A 220 19.78 -8.18 12.84
CA ARG A 220 20.31 -7.77 11.54
C ARG A 220 19.54 -6.60 10.94
N LYS A 221 20.28 -5.62 10.44
CA LYS A 221 19.73 -4.45 9.74
C LYS A 221 20.25 -4.43 8.33
N ILE A 222 19.37 -4.31 7.35
CA ILE A 222 19.71 -4.15 5.94
C ILE A 222 19.09 -2.85 5.45
N PHE A 223 19.92 -1.94 4.95
CA PHE A 223 19.44 -0.67 4.39
C PHE A 223 19.25 -0.78 2.88
N PHE A 224 18.23 -0.10 2.36
CA PHE A 224 18.00 0.02 0.91
C PHE A 224 17.74 1.48 0.53
N GLY A 225 18.13 1.85 -0.70
CA GLY A 225 17.90 3.21 -1.23
C GLY A 225 18.89 3.59 -2.32
N SER A 226 18.93 4.88 -2.66
CA SER A 226 19.77 5.40 -3.75
C SER A 226 20.72 6.52 -3.32
N SER A 227 20.42 7.23 -2.24
CA SER A 227 21.14 8.46 -1.85
C SER A 227 21.67 8.46 -0.40
N PHE A 228 21.44 7.40 0.37
CA PHE A 228 21.88 7.34 1.76
C PHE A 228 23.36 7.03 1.91
N PHE A 229 23.91 7.50 3.02
CA PHE A 229 25.22 7.12 3.51
C PHE A 229 25.05 6.19 4.73
N VAL A 230 25.63 5.00 4.66
CA VAL A 230 25.76 4.08 5.79
C VAL A 230 27.22 3.76 5.99
N PRO A 231 27.67 3.40 7.22
CA PRO A 231 28.98 2.84 7.44
C PRO A 231 29.22 1.66 6.47
N SER A 232 30.42 1.57 5.92
CA SER A 232 30.78 0.58 4.88
C SER A 232 30.54 -0.87 5.29
N GLU A 233 30.46 -1.15 6.59
CA GLU A 233 30.28 -2.50 7.15
C GLU A 233 28.80 -2.92 7.27
N ALA A 234 27.84 -1.98 7.15
CA ALA A 234 26.43 -2.32 7.27
C ALA A 234 25.92 -2.97 5.96
N PRO A 235 25.28 -4.16 6.03
CA PRO A 235 24.67 -4.77 4.85
C PRO A 235 23.63 -3.82 4.23
N HIS A 236 23.72 -3.59 2.91
CA HIS A 236 22.81 -2.69 2.20
C HIS A 236 22.58 -3.11 0.75
N VAL A 237 21.48 -2.62 0.18
CA VAL A 237 21.17 -2.69 -1.25
C VAL A 237 21.02 -1.26 -1.75
N ARG A 238 22.07 -0.75 -2.38
CA ARG A 238 22.10 0.63 -2.86
C ARG A 238 22.03 0.67 -4.38
N ALA A 239 21.12 1.47 -4.92
CA ALA A 239 21.07 1.76 -6.34
C ALA A 239 22.13 2.81 -6.72
N SER A 240 22.75 2.61 -7.86
CA SER A 240 23.56 3.59 -8.57
C SER A 240 23.15 3.65 -10.04
N LYS A 241 23.59 4.66 -10.78
CA LYS A 241 23.28 4.86 -12.21
C LYS A 241 21.76 4.74 -12.49
N VAL A 242 20.94 5.38 -11.66
CA VAL A 242 19.48 5.32 -11.79
C VAL A 242 19.07 6.13 -13.00
N ALA A 243 18.28 5.53 -13.89
CA ALA A 243 17.65 6.20 -15.03
C ALA A 243 16.15 5.90 -15.02
N TYR A 244 15.35 6.95 -14.87
CA TYR A 244 13.89 6.87 -14.98
C TYR A 244 13.49 6.91 -16.45
N LEU A 245 12.75 5.90 -16.89
CA LEU A 245 12.33 5.68 -18.26
C LEU A 245 10.80 5.71 -18.34
N ALA A 246 10.25 5.88 -19.53
CA ALA A 246 8.80 5.88 -19.74
C ALA A 246 8.13 4.56 -19.36
N GLU A 247 8.86 3.45 -19.49
CA GLU A 247 8.39 2.09 -19.22
C GLU A 247 8.82 1.54 -17.85
N GLY A 248 9.58 2.32 -17.05
CA GLY A 248 10.08 1.83 -15.76
C GLY A 248 11.32 2.56 -15.28
N VAL A 249 12.16 1.88 -14.52
CA VAL A 249 13.42 2.39 -14.00
C VAL A 249 14.53 1.37 -14.19
N SER A 250 15.67 1.81 -14.73
CA SER A 250 16.91 1.04 -14.75
C SER A 250 17.87 1.54 -13.69
N PHE A 251 18.61 0.63 -13.08
CA PHE A 251 19.57 0.95 -12.02
C PHE A 251 20.64 -0.15 -11.91
N GLU A 252 21.73 0.18 -11.28
CA GLU A 252 22.77 -0.79 -10.92
C GLU A 252 22.82 -0.99 -9.40
N VAL A 253 22.97 -2.23 -8.97
CA VAL A 253 23.38 -2.57 -7.61
C VAL A 253 24.87 -2.94 -7.67
N PRO A 254 25.76 -2.24 -6.93
CA PRO A 254 27.19 -2.57 -6.90
C PRO A 254 27.40 -4.07 -6.61
N ASP A 255 28.39 -4.67 -7.27
CA ASP A 255 28.77 -6.08 -7.16
C ASP A 255 27.74 -7.11 -7.64
N VAL A 256 26.57 -6.65 -8.14
CA VAL A 256 25.50 -7.51 -8.69
C VAL A 256 25.23 -7.20 -10.16
N GLY A 257 25.29 -5.91 -10.54
CA GLY A 257 25.10 -5.42 -11.90
C GLY A 257 23.74 -4.73 -12.12
N SER A 258 23.33 -4.66 -13.38
CA SER A 258 22.18 -3.88 -13.81
C SER A 258 20.86 -4.61 -13.59
N PHE A 259 19.83 -3.82 -13.25
CA PHE A 259 18.43 -4.21 -13.11
C PHE A 259 17.54 -3.29 -13.93
N PHE A 260 16.39 -3.81 -14.35
CA PHE A 260 15.28 -3.03 -14.87
C PHE A 260 14.01 -3.40 -14.11
N CYS A 261 13.25 -2.40 -13.66
CA CYS A 261 11.95 -2.57 -13.03
C CYS A 261 10.89 -1.82 -13.84
N PRO A 262 9.85 -2.49 -14.36
CA PRO A 262 8.81 -1.85 -15.18
C PRO A 262 7.81 -1.03 -14.37
N VAL A 263 7.92 -1.01 -13.05
CA VAL A 263 7.17 -0.06 -12.21
C VAL A 263 7.88 1.29 -12.26
N ALA A 264 7.17 2.31 -12.73
CA ALA A 264 7.76 3.61 -13.04
C ALA A 264 8.17 4.42 -11.80
N GLY A 265 9.13 5.31 -12.00
CA GLY A 265 9.54 6.34 -11.06
C GLY A 265 10.21 5.83 -9.79
N ARG A 266 10.36 6.74 -8.82
CA ARG A 266 11.01 6.45 -7.53
C ARG A 266 10.31 5.34 -6.74
N ALA A 267 8.98 5.21 -6.86
CA ALA A 267 8.23 4.16 -6.16
C ALA A 267 8.62 2.76 -6.64
N GLY A 268 8.78 2.58 -7.96
CA GLY A 268 9.25 1.32 -8.53
C GLY A 268 10.67 0.97 -8.07
N LEU A 269 11.59 1.95 -8.15
CA LEU A 269 12.95 1.79 -7.66
C LEU A 269 12.97 1.32 -6.19
N MET A 270 12.31 2.05 -5.31
CA MET A 270 12.35 1.77 -3.87
C MET A 270 11.69 0.43 -3.53
N SER A 271 10.62 0.05 -4.23
CA SER A 271 9.98 -1.24 -4.03
C SER A 271 10.85 -2.41 -4.49
N ALA A 272 11.55 -2.27 -5.62
CA ALA A 272 12.51 -3.26 -6.10
C ALA A 272 13.69 -3.39 -5.14
N LEU A 273 14.27 -2.28 -4.67
CA LEU A 273 15.38 -2.29 -3.71
C LEU A 273 14.98 -2.90 -2.37
N ALA A 274 13.78 -2.61 -1.85
CA ALA A 274 13.26 -3.22 -0.63
C ALA A 274 13.10 -4.75 -0.79
N ALA A 275 12.60 -5.22 -1.92
CA ALA A 275 12.47 -6.65 -2.20
C ALA A 275 13.82 -7.35 -2.32
N LEU A 276 14.79 -6.72 -3.00
CA LEU A 276 16.17 -7.20 -3.06
C LEU A 276 16.84 -7.20 -1.68
N ALA A 277 16.54 -6.22 -0.82
CA ALA A 277 17.04 -6.18 0.56
C ALA A 277 16.45 -7.32 1.42
N VAL A 278 15.19 -7.69 1.21
CA VAL A 278 14.60 -8.90 1.82
C VAL A 278 15.32 -10.15 1.34
N ALA A 279 15.60 -10.29 0.05
CA ALA A 279 16.38 -11.42 -0.49
C ALA A 279 17.80 -11.47 0.12
N ARG A 280 18.47 -10.34 0.28
CA ARG A 280 19.77 -10.24 0.98
C ARG A 280 19.67 -10.65 2.45
N ALA A 281 18.57 -10.30 3.13
CA ALA A 281 18.29 -10.77 4.48
C ALA A 281 18.19 -12.30 4.56
N LEU A 282 17.70 -12.92 3.50
CA LEU A 282 17.60 -14.39 3.39
C LEU A 282 18.89 -15.05 2.88
N GLY A 283 19.93 -14.27 2.57
CA GLY A 283 21.20 -14.79 2.05
C GLY A 283 21.12 -15.24 0.57
N TRP A 284 20.13 -14.75 -0.19
CA TRP A 284 19.97 -15.13 -1.59
C TRP A 284 20.88 -14.32 -2.50
N ASP A 285 21.29 -14.93 -3.61
CA ASP A 285 22.01 -14.23 -4.68
C ASP A 285 21.04 -13.28 -5.39
N LEU A 286 21.36 -11.98 -5.35
CA LEU A 286 20.55 -10.95 -5.98
C LEU A 286 20.62 -11.01 -7.52
N GLY A 287 21.70 -11.53 -8.08
CA GLY A 287 21.88 -11.68 -9.52
C GLY A 287 20.82 -12.58 -10.17
N GLU A 288 20.35 -13.60 -9.45
CA GLU A 288 19.31 -14.51 -9.91
C GLU A 288 17.90 -13.86 -9.95
N LEU A 289 17.74 -12.69 -9.32
CA LEU A 289 16.45 -12.00 -9.22
C LEU A 289 16.22 -10.94 -10.32
N LYS A 290 17.18 -10.76 -11.24
CA LYS A 290 17.06 -9.76 -12.33
C LYS A 290 15.81 -9.93 -13.16
N GLU A 291 15.51 -11.17 -13.53
CA GLU A 291 14.30 -11.49 -14.32
C GLU A 291 13.02 -11.29 -13.53
N THR A 292 13.03 -11.60 -12.23
CA THR A 292 11.88 -11.36 -11.33
C THR A 292 11.60 -9.88 -11.19
N VAL A 293 12.64 -9.06 -10.99
CA VAL A 293 12.50 -7.59 -10.91
C VAL A 293 11.99 -7.03 -12.24
N ALA A 294 12.44 -7.57 -13.39
CA ALA A 294 11.99 -7.15 -14.71
C ALA A 294 10.54 -7.55 -15.04
N ARG A 295 9.92 -8.38 -14.22
CA ARG A 295 8.51 -8.78 -14.36
C ARG A 295 7.60 -8.22 -13.27
N LEU A 296 8.09 -7.32 -12.41
CA LEU A 296 7.25 -6.67 -11.42
C LEU A 296 6.14 -5.87 -12.09
N THR A 297 4.95 -5.90 -11.50
CA THR A 297 3.78 -5.21 -12.02
C THR A 297 3.15 -4.32 -10.94
N THR A 298 2.39 -3.34 -11.38
CA THR A 298 1.54 -2.53 -10.49
C THR A 298 0.21 -3.23 -10.24
N VAL A 299 -0.48 -2.84 -9.17
CA VAL A 299 -1.88 -3.21 -8.98
C VAL A 299 -2.79 -2.12 -9.55
N PRO A 300 -4.04 -2.43 -9.91
CA PRO A 300 -4.98 -1.43 -10.41
C PRO A 300 -5.07 -0.20 -9.50
N MET A 301 -5.17 0.97 -10.10
CA MET A 301 -5.28 2.28 -9.43
C MET A 301 -4.05 2.66 -8.58
N ARG A 302 -2.88 2.01 -8.77
CA ARG A 302 -1.61 2.35 -8.11
C ARG A 302 -0.48 2.37 -9.13
N LEU A 303 0.01 3.56 -9.48
CA LEU A 303 1.03 3.75 -10.53
C LEU A 303 0.66 3.03 -11.84
N GLU A 304 -0.62 2.85 -12.09
CA GLU A 304 -1.12 2.15 -13.26
C GLU A 304 -0.95 3.03 -14.50
N ARG A 305 -0.24 2.51 -15.50
CA ARG A 305 -0.03 3.18 -16.77
C ARG A 305 -1.11 2.77 -17.76
N ILE A 306 -1.88 3.73 -18.22
CA ILE A 306 -2.93 3.54 -19.24
C ILE A 306 -2.59 4.42 -20.43
N GLU A 307 -2.70 3.88 -21.64
CA GLU A 307 -2.51 4.64 -22.88
C GLU A 307 -3.80 4.56 -23.70
N ARG A 308 -4.37 5.71 -23.99
CA ARG A 308 -5.62 5.78 -24.76
C ARG A 308 -5.64 7.03 -25.64
N ASN A 309 -5.95 6.85 -26.93
CA ASN A 309 -6.04 7.94 -27.92
C ASN A 309 -4.78 8.83 -27.96
N GLY A 310 -3.61 8.24 -27.77
CA GLY A 310 -2.33 8.96 -27.75
C GLY A 310 -2.10 9.79 -26.47
N VAL A 311 -2.94 9.67 -25.46
CA VAL A 311 -2.76 10.26 -24.11
C VAL A 311 -2.23 9.19 -23.18
N LEU A 312 -1.14 9.49 -22.48
CA LEU A 312 -0.62 8.67 -21.41
C LEU A 312 -1.27 9.06 -20.07
N ILE A 313 -1.84 8.11 -19.35
CA ILE A 313 -2.52 8.35 -18.09
C ILE A 313 -1.82 7.56 -16.98
N TRP A 314 -1.42 8.27 -15.93
CA TRP A 314 -1.01 7.68 -14.65
C TRP A 314 -2.23 7.62 -13.73
N ASN A 315 -2.81 6.42 -13.57
CA ASN A 315 -3.89 6.16 -12.64
C ASN A 315 -3.32 5.77 -11.26
N ASP A 316 -3.44 6.67 -10.29
CA ASP A 316 -3.05 6.45 -8.90
C ASP A 316 -4.19 6.85 -7.95
N CYS A 317 -5.43 6.47 -8.31
CA CYS A 317 -6.67 6.88 -7.66
C CYS A 317 -7.00 6.13 -6.37
N TYR A 318 -6.20 5.13 -5.98
CA TYR A 318 -6.55 4.30 -4.83
C TYR A 318 -6.55 5.08 -3.50
N ASN A 319 -5.50 5.85 -3.24
CA ASN A 319 -5.38 6.72 -2.07
C ASN A 319 -4.36 7.83 -2.32
N SER A 320 -4.37 8.88 -1.49
CA SER A 320 -3.43 10.00 -1.57
C SER A 320 -3.02 10.50 -0.19
N ASN A 321 -1.75 10.90 -0.10
CA ASN A 321 -1.19 11.74 0.95
C ASN A 321 -0.16 12.68 0.32
N PRO A 322 0.34 13.70 1.02
CA PRO A 322 1.24 14.70 0.43
C PRO A 322 2.49 14.11 -0.22
N GLU A 323 3.18 13.19 0.44
CA GLU A 323 4.41 12.58 -0.06
C GLU A 323 4.14 11.74 -1.32
N ALA A 324 3.05 10.95 -1.32
CA ALA A 324 2.66 10.17 -2.48
C ALA A 324 2.20 11.06 -3.64
N ALA A 325 1.52 12.19 -3.37
CA ALA A 325 1.12 13.14 -4.40
C ALA A 325 2.35 13.83 -5.03
N MET A 326 3.30 14.29 -4.21
CA MET A 326 4.54 14.89 -4.69
C MET A 326 5.39 13.90 -5.50
N MET A 327 5.50 12.64 -5.06
CA MET A 327 6.20 11.59 -5.80
C MET A 327 5.57 11.33 -7.17
N MET A 328 4.24 11.37 -7.28
CA MET A 328 3.55 11.21 -8.56
C MET A 328 3.68 12.44 -9.46
N LEU A 329 3.76 13.63 -8.89
CA LEU A 329 4.08 14.84 -9.64
C LEU A 329 5.53 14.82 -10.17
N ASP A 330 6.47 14.26 -9.42
CA ASP A 330 7.84 14.03 -9.88
C ASP A 330 7.86 13.06 -11.06
N LEU A 331 7.14 11.93 -10.97
CA LEU A 331 6.99 10.99 -12.08
C LEU A 331 6.36 11.66 -13.30
N LEU A 332 5.31 12.47 -13.12
CA LEU A 332 4.67 13.20 -14.22
C LEU A 332 5.67 14.17 -14.89
N ALA A 333 6.47 14.88 -14.10
CA ALA A 333 7.49 15.79 -14.60
C ALA A 333 8.60 15.08 -15.40
N GLU A 334 8.95 13.85 -15.03
CA GLU A 334 9.93 13.00 -15.71
C GLU A 334 9.35 12.30 -16.94
N THR A 335 8.01 12.23 -17.04
CA THR A 335 7.31 11.59 -18.17
C THR A 335 7.50 12.42 -19.46
N PRO A 336 8.02 11.83 -20.54
CA PRO A 336 8.06 12.49 -21.85
C PRO A 336 6.64 12.80 -22.35
N ALA A 337 6.31 14.08 -22.47
CA ALA A 337 4.99 14.51 -22.92
C ALA A 337 5.03 15.94 -23.52
N ARG A 338 4.03 16.27 -24.34
CA ARG A 338 3.84 17.64 -24.85
C ARG A 338 3.34 18.58 -23.76
N ARG A 339 2.39 18.11 -22.96
CA ARG A 339 1.87 18.79 -21.77
C ARG A 339 1.70 17.77 -20.64
N ARG A 340 1.86 18.26 -19.42
CA ARG A 340 1.70 17.53 -18.17
C ARG A 340 0.49 18.04 -17.42
N ILE A 341 -0.52 17.21 -17.28
CA ILE A 341 -1.80 17.55 -16.67
C ILE A 341 -1.91 16.77 -15.36
N ALA A 342 -2.19 17.45 -14.25
CA ALA A 342 -2.39 16.80 -12.95
C ALA A 342 -3.81 17.02 -12.45
N ALA A 343 -4.58 15.95 -12.26
CA ALA A 343 -5.89 15.96 -11.60
C ALA A 343 -5.73 15.38 -10.20
N LEU A 344 -5.73 16.24 -9.21
CA LEU A 344 -5.47 15.90 -7.81
C LEU A 344 -6.72 16.12 -6.95
N GLY A 345 -7.23 15.03 -6.40
CA GLY A 345 -8.31 15.05 -5.43
C GLY A 345 -7.83 15.39 -4.02
N GLU A 346 -8.79 15.77 -3.18
CA GLU A 346 -8.55 16.02 -1.77
C GLU A 346 -7.78 14.89 -1.10
N MET A 347 -6.85 15.25 -0.24
CA MET A 347 -6.13 14.35 0.66
C MET A 347 -6.82 14.35 2.02
N LEU A 348 -7.35 13.21 2.41
CA LEU A 348 -8.08 13.02 3.66
C LEU A 348 -7.13 12.61 4.81
N GLU A 349 -7.65 12.58 6.04
CA GLU A 349 -6.92 12.19 7.25
C GLU A 349 -5.73 13.11 7.61
N LEU A 350 -5.81 14.37 7.20
CA LEU A 350 -4.80 15.40 7.50
C LEU A 350 -5.22 16.35 8.64
N GLY A 351 -6.50 16.34 9.06
CA GLY A 351 -7.02 17.16 10.16
C GLY A 351 -6.67 18.64 10.03
N ALA A 352 -6.13 19.23 11.09
CA ALA A 352 -5.73 20.62 11.13
C ALA A 352 -4.61 20.99 10.14
N TRP A 353 -3.87 20.02 9.63
CA TRP A 353 -2.78 20.21 8.66
C TRP A 353 -3.25 20.25 7.21
N SER A 354 -4.55 19.99 6.97
CA SER A 354 -5.09 19.77 5.61
C SER A 354 -4.78 20.95 4.68
N GLU A 355 -5.09 22.18 5.07
CA GLU A 355 -4.84 23.37 4.23
C GLU A 355 -3.34 23.51 3.90
N GLN A 356 -2.47 23.47 4.92
CA GLN A 356 -1.03 23.65 4.75
C GLN A 356 -0.47 22.58 3.77
N LEU A 357 -0.82 21.32 3.98
CA LEU A 357 -0.28 20.21 3.20
C LEU A 357 -0.82 20.21 1.76
N HIS A 358 -2.07 20.64 1.53
CA HIS A 358 -2.57 20.86 0.16
C HIS A 358 -1.82 22.00 -0.53
N ARG A 359 -1.53 23.11 0.17
CA ARG A 359 -0.72 24.21 -0.37
C ARG A 359 0.70 23.74 -0.73
N GLU A 360 1.33 22.92 0.10
CA GLU A 360 2.66 22.35 -0.19
C GLU A 360 2.67 21.53 -1.49
N VAL A 361 1.65 20.67 -1.71
CA VAL A 361 1.51 19.90 -2.96
C VAL A 361 1.24 20.83 -4.15
N GLY A 362 0.43 21.86 -4.00
CA GLY A 362 0.17 22.85 -5.05
C GLY A 362 1.43 23.61 -5.49
N ARG A 363 2.24 24.04 -4.52
CA ARG A 363 3.54 24.67 -4.76
C ARG A 363 4.50 23.71 -5.46
N HIS A 364 4.49 22.43 -5.09
CA HIS A 364 5.30 21.42 -5.72
C HIS A 364 4.87 21.19 -7.18
N ALA A 365 3.57 21.11 -7.45
CA ALA A 365 3.05 20.97 -8.82
C ALA A 365 3.52 22.10 -9.74
N ALA A 366 3.43 23.37 -9.30
CA ALA A 366 3.93 24.51 -10.03
C ALA A 366 5.45 24.43 -10.30
N ARG A 367 6.24 24.08 -9.28
CA ARG A 367 7.71 23.93 -9.40
C ARG A 367 8.12 22.80 -10.34
N ARG A 368 7.31 21.76 -10.46
CA ARG A 368 7.56 20.61 -11.35
C ARG A 368 7.09 20.83 -12.78
N GLY A 369 6.58 22.03 -13.10
CA GLY A 369 6.21 22.40 -14.44
C GLY A 369 4.98 21.66 -14.96
N VAL A 370 3.95 21.52 -14.11
CA VAL A 370 2.63 21.05 -14.53
C VAL A 370 2.01 22.14 -15.43
N ASP A 371 1.52 21.77 -16.62
CA ASP A 371 0.94 22.69 -17.58
C ASP A 371 -0.55 23.01 -17.29
N LEU A 372 -1.27 22.04 -16.70
CA LEU A 372 -2.66 22.18 -16.28
C LEU A 372 -2.88 21.43 -14.96
N LEU A 373 -3.37 22.12 -13.94
CA LEU A 373 -3.70 21.57 -12.64
C LEU A 373 -5.21 21.58 -12.41
N VAL A 374 -5.77 20.43 -12.10
CA VAL A 374 -7.19 20.24 -11.78
C VAL A 374 -7.30 19.78 -10.34
N GLY A 375 -7.76 20.64 -9.44
CA GLY A 375 -8.11 20.29 -8.06
C GLY A 375 -9.52 19.71 -7.98
N VAL A 376 -9.72 18.65 -7.19
CA VAL A 376 -11.03 18.00 -7.08
C VAL A 376 -11.43 17.82 -5.64
N ARG A 377 -12.54 18.43 -5.27
CA ARG A 377 -13.25 18.35 -4.00
C ARG A 377 -12.51 19.01 -2.83
N GLY A 378 -13.29 19.64 -1.95
CA GLY A 378 -12.91 20.10 -0.62
C GLY A 378 -11.61 20.90 -0.55
N ALA A 379 -10.67 20.44 0.27
CA ALA A 379 -9.41 21.13 0.52
C ALA A 379 -8.45 21.15 -0.69
N ALA A 380 -8.72 20.41 -1.77
CA ALA A 380 -7.93 20.50 -3.01
C ALA A 380 -7.99 21.89 -3.66
N ARG A 381 -8.95 22.77 -3.26
CA ARG A 381 -8.97 24.18 -3.65
C ARG A 381 -7.70 24.94 -3.22
N HIS A 382 -7.17 24.65 -2.03
CA HIS A 382 -5.94 25.27 -1.52
C HIS A 382 -4.70 24.87 -2.33
N LEU A 383 -4.71 23.68 -2.89
CA LEU A 383 -3.67 23.20 -3.80
C LEU A 383 -3.68 24.03 -5.10
N VAL A 384 -4.87 24.29 -5.66
CA VAL A 384 -5.04 25.12 -6.87
C VAL A 384 -4.64 26.58 -6.61
N GLU A 385 -5.11 27.16 -5.50
CA GLU A 385 -4.77 28.54 -5.09
C GLU A 385 -3.26 28.72 -4.96
N GLU A 386 -2.58 27.81 -4.26
CA GLU A 386 -1.15 27.88 -4.01
C GLU A 386 -0.32 27.65 -5.27
N ALA A 387 -0.77 26.78 -6.19
CA ALA A 387 -0.09 26.59 -7.45
C ALA A 387 -0.07 27.88 -8.28
N VAL A 388 -1.18 28.62 -8.30
CA VAL A 388 -1.25 29.96 -8.94
C VAL A 388 -0.34 30.95 -8.24
N ALA A 389 -0.34 30.98 -6.90
CA ALA A 389 0.56 31.84 -6.12
C ALA A 389 2.04 31.50 -6.37
N ALA A 390 2.34 30.24 -6.68
CA ALA A 390 3.69 29.74 -6.98
C ALA A 390 4.09 29.92 -8.48
N GLY A 391 3.23 30.55 -9.30
CA GLY A 391 3.56 30.94 -10.67
C GLY A 391 2.88 30.13 -11.77
N LEU A 392 1.98 29.21 -11.46
CA LEU A 392 1.16 28.57 -12.48
C LEU A 392 0.16 29.57 -13.05
N PRO A 393 0.00 29.72 -14.39
CA PRO A 393 -0.98 30.63 -14.96
C PRO A 393 -2.39 30.35 -14.43
N ARG A 394 -3.17 31.42 -14.13
CA ARG A 394 -4.49 31.27 -13.54
C ARG A 394 -5.44 30.43 -14.40
N ASP A 395 -5.34 30.55 -15.70
CA ASP A 395 -6.17 29.80 -16.66
C ASP A 395 -5.72 28.32 -16.78
N SER A 396 -4.56 27.99 -16.21
CA SER A 396 -4.02 26.61 -16.12
C SER A 396 -4.30 25.95 -14.76
N ALA A 397 -5.15 26.53 -13.92
CA ALA A 397 -5.47 26.01 -12.59
C ALA A 397 -6.98 26.09 -12.37
N VAL A 398 -7.65 24.94 -12.32
CA VAL A 398 -9.10 24.85 -12.19
C VAL A 398 -9.50 23.94 -11.03
N PHE A 399 -10.70 24.17 -10.50
CA PHE A 399 -11.24 23.41 -9.39
C PHE A 399 -12.65 22.91 -9.69
N PHE A 400 -12.92 21.65 -9.36
CA PHE A 400 -14.25 21.03 -9.45
C PHE A 400 -14.62 20.37 -8.12
N GLU A 401 -15.88 20.44 -7.72
CA GLU A 401 -16.36 19.72 -6.54
C GLU A 401 -16.67 18.24 -6.85
N ASP A 402 -17.09 17.94 -8.07
CA ASP A 402 -17.46 16.60 -8.51
C ASP A 402 -16.35 15.99 -9.42
N PRO A 403 -15.86 14.77 -9.07
CA PRO A 403 -14.87 14.09 -9.90
C PRO A 403 -15.32 13.84 -11.34
N ARG A 404 -16.61 13.59 -11.61
CA ARG A 404 -17.10 13.37 -12.97
C ARG A 404 -17.05 14.64 -13.83
N GLU A 405 -17.32 15.81 -13.22
CA GLU A 405 -17.16 17.10 -13.92
C GLU A 405 -15.70 17.34 -14.28
N ALA A 406 -14.78 17.09 -13.36
CA ALA A 406 -13.34 17.14 -13.64
C ALA A 406 -12.94 16.16 -14.77
N GLY A 407 -13.51 14.96 -14.80
CA GLY A 407 -13.26 13.98 -15.86
C GLY A 407 -13.75 14.44 -17.23
N ARG A 408 -14.96 15.03 -17.31
CA ARG A 408 -15.48 15.62 -18.57
C ARG A 408 -14.64 16.80 -19.03
N PHE A 409 -14.20 17.65 -18.12
CA PHE A 409 -13.28 18.73 -18.43
C PHE A 409 -11.95 18.20 -19.00
N LEU A 410 -11.34 17.22 -18.33
CA LEU A 410 -10.10 16.59 -18.81
C LEU A 410 -10.27 15.97 -20.19
N LYS A 411 -11.41 15.33 -20.47
CA LYS A 411 -11.74 14.78 -21.80
C LYS A 411 -11.76 15.87 -22.89
N GLY A 412 -12.29 17.03 -22.56
CA GLY A 412 -12.30 18.19 -23.46
C GLY A 412 -10.92 18.79 -23.69
N GLU A 413 -10.03 18.73 -22.70
CA GLU A 413 -8.73 19.38 -22.69
C GLU A 413 -7.57 18.51 -23.19
N ALA A 414 -7.56 17.21 -22.86
CA ALA A 414 -6.46 16.33 -23.21
C ALA A 414 -6.32 16.12 -24.72
N ARG A 415 -5.09 16.09 -25.19
CA ARG A 415 -4.72 15.93 -26.62
C ARG A 415 -3.68 14.81 -26.76
N PRO A 416 -3.58 14.18 -27.95
CA PRO A 416 -2.51 13.22 -28.21
C PRO A 416 -1.12 13.81 -27.91
N GLY A 417 -0.32 13.06 -27.18
CA GLY A 417 1.00 13.47 -26.70
C GLY A 417 1.01 14.08 -25.29
N ASP A 418 -0.15 14.26 -24.64
CA ASP A 418 -0.22 14.70 -23.26
C ASP A 418 0.00 13.53 -22.29
N ALA A 419 0.52 13.84 -21.09
CA ALA A 419 0.52 12.96 -19.94
C ALA A 419 -0.42 13.49 -18.86
N VAL A 420 -1.29 12.63 -18.33
CA VAL A 420 -2.30 12.97 -17.32
C VAL A 420 -2.07 12.13 -16.06
N LEU A 421 -1.90 12.78 -14.93
CA LEU A 421 -1.93 12.14 -13.61
C LEU A 421 -3.32 12.28 -13.00
N VAL A 422 -3.90 11.18 -12.53
CA VAL A 422 -5.15 11.19 -11.76
C VAL A 422 -4.92 10.52 -10.42
N LYS A 423 -5.07 11.30 -9.32
CA LYS A 423 -4.78 10.84 -7.96
C LYS A 423 -5.68 11.52 -6.93
N GLY A 424 -6.06 10.80 -5.88
CA GLY A 424 -6.82 11.34 -4.73
C GLY A 424 -7.04 10.31 -3.65
N SER A 425 -7.50 10.75 -2.48
CA SER A 425 -7.87 9.85 -1.39
C SER A 425 -9.07 8.97 -1.76
N ARG A 426 -9.16 7.78 -1.17
CA ARG A 426 -10.20 6.78 -1.49
C ARG A 426 -11.62 7.36 -1.39
N GLY A 427 -11.87 8.22 -0.41
CA GLY A 427 -13.18 8.85 -0.19
C GLY A 427 -13.59 9.86 -1.27
N VAL A 428 -12.64 10.39 -2.05
CA VAL A 428 -12.91 11.31 -3.17
C VAL A 428 -13.41 10.56 -4.39
N ARG A 429 -12.99 9.31 -4.58
CA ARG A 429 -13.36 8.43 -5.70
C ARG A 429 -12.93 8.99 -7.05
N MET A 430 -11.64 9.33 -7.17
CA MET A 430 -11.07 9.88 -8.40
C MET A 430 -11.15 8.93 -9.60
N GLU A 431 -11.40 7.64 -9.40
CA GLU A 431 -11.74 6.70 -10.48
C GLU A 431 -12.97 7.15 -11.29
N ARG A 432 -13.91 7.92 -10.69
CA ARG A 432 -15.06 8.50 -11.40
C ARG A 432 -14.65 9.57 -12.41
N ALA A 433 -13.55 10.26 -12.17
CA ALA A 433 -13.00 11.19 -13.15
C ALA A 433 -12.45 10.43 -14.35
N LEU A 434 -11.79 9.29 -14.15
CA LEU A 434 -11.33 8.43 -15.23
C LEU A 434 -12.51 7.79 -16.00
N GLU A 435 -13.54 7.31 -15.28
CA GLU A 435 -14.77 6.82 -15.92
C GLU A 435 -15.34 7.87 -16.87
N ALA A 436 -15.55 9.11 -16.39
CA ALA A 436 -16.08 10.21 -17.20
C ALA A 436 -15.13 10.67 -18.32
N PHE A 437 -13.83 10.57 -18.12
CA PHE A 437 -12.82 10.81 -19.16
C PHE A 437 -12.92 9.78 -20.29
N PHE A 438 -13.29 8.54 -19.98
CA PHE A 438 -13.40 7.43 -20.93
C PHE A 438 -14.81 7.23 -21.51
N GLU A 439 -15.84 7.90 -20.98
CA GLU A 439 -17.20 7.89 -21.57
C GLU A 439 -17.13 8.29 -23.07
N GLU A 440 -17.94 7.70 -23.94
CA GLU A 440 -18.00 8.00 -25.38
C GLU A 440 -18.61 9.37 -25.69
#